data_da2d4bbb4a85da6cb2c69ff60edf054a
#
_entry.id   da2d4bbb4a85da6cb2c69ff60edf054a
#
_cell.length_a   1.000
_cell.length_b   1.000
_cell.length_c   1.000
_cell.angle_alpha   90.00
_cell.angle_beta   90.00
_cell.angle_gamma   90.00
#
_symmetry.space_group_name_H-M   'P 1'
#
loop_
_entity.id
_entity.type
_entity.pdbx_description
1 polymer ?
#
loop_
_entity_poly.entity_id
_entity_poly.type
_entity_poly.pdbx_seq_one_letter_code
_entity_poly.pdbx_strand_id
1 'polypeptide(L)'
;MLLKFCGAAREVTGSNYLLEVNGHRILVDCGMYQGEHEDANEAPFPYAANSVDAMLLTHAHIDHSGRIPKLVKEGFRGKIYATLPTIELAEILWDDSVRLMSEDAEWRSAKNARRGLPPTEPLYRQEDADAAKKLFEPVNYDARIEVSPGVSVRFRDAGHILGSSMIEVLASEENKVVRIVFSGDLGPMNTVMERSPAEITDADYVLIESTYGNREHKDNDATREEFQTLMKDIFNAKKAKVYIPTFVVDRAQRIMYELALLRGQGIGTGMPVFFDSPMGVKATKLYESHMDLLSNEIQSYRRNGGNPFGSEDVKCISTREESQAVNAQKFGIVLAGSGMCNGGRIVHHLKNGIWNPDNHIIFVGYQAHGTLGRAIVDGAKTIRIAGESINVKAKIHTIGGFSAHADRTDLLSWADRFRPTMPHFLVVHGESEAADSLASALRTRGFEACVAERDQEIQLVPREAGQKISEALEESRAAPRPVSIAEACAPADPGGAATEKEQTETVQPGALKRDERNAEKHARRANRRAVRSLENIADQMRDIFEKAESGEVSAEAQPLLDAVAVLLDSILHRSRAD
;
A
#
# COMPACT_ATOMS: atom_id res chain seq x y z
N MET A 1 -3.14 -28.28 -6.44
CA MET A 1 -3.39 -26.94 -5.85
C MET A 1 -2.44 -25.94 -6.48
N LEU A 2 -2.91 -24.77 -6.88
CA LEU A 2 -2.12 -23.76 -7.58
C LEU A 2 -2.28 -22.41 -6.89
N LEU A 3 -1.19 -21.66 -6.73
CA LEU A 3 -1.20 -20.28 -6.24
C LEU A 3 -0.64 -19.37 -7.33
N LYS A 4 -1.42 -18.32 -7.69
CA LYS A 4 -1.04 -17.31 -8.67
C LYS A 4 -0.93 -15.92 -8.03
N PHE A 5 0.15 -15.21 -8.34
CA PHE A 5 0.41 -13.85 -7.86
C PHE A 5 -0.08 -12.84 -8.89
N CYS A 6 -1.26 -12.25 -8.64
CA CYS A 6 -1.92 -11.33 -9.58
C CYS A 6 -1.62 -9.85 -9.28
N GLY A 7 -0.87 -9.56 -8.22
CA GLY A 7 -0.46 -8.22 -7.80
C GLY A 7 0.37 -8.22 -6.53
N ALA A 8 0.85 -7.07 -6.10
CA ALA A 8 1.76 -6.84 -4.98
C ALA A 8 3.00 -7.77 -5.00
N ALA A 9 3.55 -8.01 -6.17
CA ALA A 9 4.79 -8.74 -6.40
C ALA A 9 5.84 -7.74 -6.87
N ARG A 10 6.89 -7.51 -6.07
CA ARG A 10 7.92 -6.45 -6.21
C ARG A 10 7.36 -5.02 -6.19
N GLU A 11 6.17 -4.85 -5.61
CA GLU A 11 5.49 -3.58 -5.41
C GLU A 11 4.63 -3.65 -4.14
N VAL A 12 4.36 -2.50 -3.52
CA VAL A 12 3.61 -2.40 -2.25
C VAL A 12 2.11 -2.20 -2.43
N THR A 13 1.59 -2.25 -3.67
CA THR A 13 0.17 -1.99 -3.92
C THR A 13 -0.44 -3.01 -4.86
N GLY A 14 -1.78 -3.11 -4.85
CA GLY A 14 -2.51 -4.01 -5.74
C GLY A 14 -2.54 -5.45 -5.30
N SER A 15 -2.51 -5.74 -3.99
CA SER A 15 -2.52 -7.09 -3.42
C SER A 15 -3.63 -7.95 -3.99
N ASN A 16 -3.26 -9.10 -4.59
CA ASN A 16 -4.21 -9.97 -5.28
C ASN A 16 -3.59 -11.35 -5.51
N TYR A 17 -4.09 -12.37 -4.82
CA TYR A 17 -3.56 -13.72 -4.88
C TYR A 17 -4.68 -14.72 -5.16
N LEU A 18 -4.54 -15.53 -6.21
CA LEU A 18 -5.54 -16.52 -6.60
C LEU A 18 -5.07 -17.92 -6.22
N LEU A 19 -5.84 -18.62 -5.37
CA LEU A 19 -5.62 -19.99 -4.96
C LEU A 19 -6.63 -20.91 -5.66
N GLU A 20 -6.15 -21.92 -6.36
CA GLU A 20 -6.99 -22.95 -7.01
C GLU A 20 -6.84 -24.28 -6.27
N VAL A 21 -7.97 -24.84 -5.81
CA VAL A 21 -8.06 -26.10 -5.05
C VAL A 21 -9.29 -26.88 -5.51
N ASN A 22 -9.16 -28.12 -5.93
CA ASN A 22 -10.29 -28.97 -6.39
C ASN A 22 -11.16 -28.32 -7.48
N GLY A 23 -10.58 -27.47 -8.33
CA GLY A 23 -11.31 -26.71 -9.34
C GLY A 23 -12.04 -25.47 -8.81
N HIS A 24 -11.97 -25.20 -7.51
CA HIS A 24 -12.48 -23.97 -6.89
C HIS A 24 -11.41 -22.87 -6.86
N ARG A 25 -11.83 -21.63 -7.02
CA ARG A 25 -10.98 -20.45 -7.07
C ARG A 25 -11.27 -19.53 -5.90
N ILE A 26 -10.29 -19.38 -5.03
CA ILE A 26 -10.36 -18.52 -3.84
C ILE A 26 -9.41 -17.33 -4.05
N LEU A 27 -9.95 -16.13 -3.97
CA LEU A 27 -9.15 -14.92 -4.09
C LEU A 27 -8.78 -14.40 -2.70
N VAL A 28 -7.53 -14.04 -2.49
CA VAL A 28 -7.08 -13.33 -1.28
C VAL A 28 -6.69 -11.92 -1.68
N ASP A 29 -7.38 -10.95 -1.14
CA ASP A 29 -7.31 -9.52 -1.45
C ASP A 29 -7.62 -9.18 -2.92
N CYS A 30 -8.03 -7.94 -3.17
CA CYS A 30 -8.24 -7.38 -4.50
C CYS A 30 -7.96 -5.87 -4.44
N GLY A 31 -6.69 -5.54 -4.30
CA GLY A 31 -6.20 -4.22 -4.01
C GLY A 31 -6.06 -3.33 -5.24
N MET A 32 -6.12 -2.04 -5.00
CA MET A 32 -5.88 -1.00 -6.00
C MET A 32 -4.39 -0.70 -6.12
N TYR A 33 -3.90 -0.58 -7.33
CA TYR A 33 -2.57 -0.04 -7.59
C TYR A 33 -2.56 1.46 -7.33
N GLN A 34 -1.48 1.96 -6.75
CA GLN A 34 -1.28 3.38 -6.44
C GLN A 34 0.04 3.88 -7.02
N GLY A 35 0.17 5.19 -7.20
CA GLY A 35 1.40 5.80 -7.71
C GLY A 35 1.68 5.53 -9.19
N GLU A 36 2.87 5.06 -9.52
CA GLU A 36 3.31 4.91 -10.91
C GLU A 36 2.51 3.88 -11.70
N HIS A 37 1.93 2.88 -11.02
CA HIS A 37 1.17 1.78 -11.63
C HIS A 37 -0.35 1.97 -11.56
N GLU A 38 -0.85 3.16 -11.23
CA GLU A 38 -2.28 3.44 -11.10
C GLU A 38 -3.08 3.10 -12.38
N ASP A 39 -2.49 3.28 -13.56
CA ASP A 39 -3.10 2.91 -14.85
C ASP A 39 -3.45 1.40 -14.93
N ALA A 40 -2.80 0.53 -14.15
CA ALA A 40 -3.09 -0.91 -14.11
C ALA A 40 -4.46 -1.24 -13.49
N ASN A 41 -5.07 -0.30 -12.76
CA ASN A 41 -6.42 -0.49 -12.22
C ASN A 41 -7.49 -0.61 -13.31
N GLU A 42 -7.28 0.03 -14.48
CA GLU A 42 -8.20 -0.04 -15.62
C GLU A 42 -8.08 -1.36 -16.38
N ALA A 43 -6.96 -2.08 -16.25
CA ALA A 43 -6.73 -3.33 -16.95
C ALA A 43 -7.71 -4.42 -16.50
N PRO A 44 -8.09 -5.38 -17.38
CA PRO A 44 -8.81 -6.58 -16.98
C PRO A 44 -8.04 -7.37 -15.92
N PHE A 45 -8.77 -8.10 -15.05
CA PHE A 45 -8.13 -9.06 -14.15
C PHE A 45 -7.48 -10.20 -14.95
N PRO A 46 -6.38 -10.82 -14.46
CA PRO A 46 -5.73 -11.95 -15.13
C PRO A 46 -6.52 -13.28 -14.96
N TYR A 47 -7.76 -13.19 -14.56
CA TYR A 47 -8.74 -14.26 -14.40
C TYR A 47 -10.15 -13.72 -14.69
N ALA A 48 -11.10 -14.61 -14.99
CA ALA A 48 -12.50 -14.21 -15.17
C ALA A 48 -13.15 -13.98 -13.78
N ALA A 49 -13.67 -12.78 -13.53
CA ALA A 49 -14.25 -12.41 -12.23
C ALA A 49 -15.38 -13.36 -11.79
N ASN A 50 -16.20 -13.84 -12.74
CA ASN A 50 -17.29 -14.77 -12.49
C ASN A 50 -16.83 -16.22 -12.23
N SER A 51 -15.55 -16.52 -12.36
CA SER A 51 -14.98 -17.84 -12.04
C SER A 51 -14.43 -17.93 -10.62
N VAL A 52 -14.43 -16.83 -9.86
CA VAL A 52 -13.99 -16.80 -8.46
C VAL A 52 -15.17 -17.21 -7.57
N ASP A 53 -14.98 -18.27 -6.76
CA ASP A 53 -16.02 -18.83 -5.91
C ASP A 53 -16.16 -18.08 -4.59
N ALA A 54 -15.05 -17.69 -4.00
CA ALA A 54 -15.01 -16.95 -2.72
C ALA A 54 -13.82 -16.00 -2.66
N MET A 55 -13.92 -15.01 -1.78
CA MET A 55 -12.87 -14.05 -1.53
C MET A 55 -12.60 -13.91 -0.04
N LEU A 56 -11.32 -13.78 0.32
CA LEU A 56 -10.83 -13.55 1.67
C LEU A 56 -10.19 -12.16 1.69
N LEU A 57 -10.63 -11.27 2.56
CA LEU A 57 -10.07 -9.93 2.69
C LEU A 57 -9.27 -9.83 3.99
N THR A 58 -7.97 -9.55 3.89
CA THR A 58 -7.08 -9.44 5.05
C THR A 58 -7.38 -8.21 5.88
N HIS A 59 -7.51 -7.06 5.23
CA HIS A 59 -7.83 -5.79 5.88
C HIS A 59 -8.37 -4.75 4.88
N ALA A 60 -8.80 -3.60 5.41
CA ALA A 60 -9.59 -2.64 4.65
C ALA A 60 -8.79 -1.68 3.75
N HIS A 61 -7.46 -1.56 3.87
CA HIS A 61 -6.69 -0.62 3.05
C HIS A 61 -6.99 -0.79 1.56
N ILE A 62 -6.93 0.31 0.82
CA ILE A 62 -7.34 0.37 -0.59
C ILE A 62 -6.46 -0.49 -1.50
N ASP A 63 -5.19 -0.65 -1.16
CA ASP A 63 -4.24 -1.55 -1.85
C ASP A 63 -4.47 -3.04 -1.56
N HIS A 64 -5.44 -3.38 -0.69
CA HIS A 64 -5.97 -4.74 -0.45
C HIS A 64 -7.44 -4.90 -0.82
N SER A 65 -8.26 -3.84 -0.73
CA SER A 65 -9.71 -3.91 -0.93
C SER A 65 -10.24 -3.11 -2.14
N GLY A 66 -9.45 -2.17 -2.67
CA GLY A 66 -9.96 -1.08 -3.49
C GLY A 66 -10.50 -1.47 -4.87
N ARG A 67 -10.18 -2.66 -5.42
CA ARG A 67 -10.75 -3.16 -6.67
C ARG A 67 -11.86 -4.19 -6.48
N ILE A 68 -12.29 -4.46 -5.25
CA ILE A 68 -13.41 -5.37 -5.00
C ILE A 68 -14.71 -4.89 -5.68
N PRO A 69 -15.11 -3.60 -5.63
CA PRO A 69 -16.29 -3.15 -6.36
C PRO A 69 -16.16 -3.33 -7.89
N LYS A 70 -14.95 -3.16 -8.46
CA LYS A 70 -14.67 -3.47 -9.88
C LYS A 70 -14.83 -4.97 -10.16
N LEU A 71 -14.34 -5.84 -9.28
CA LEU A 71 -14.46 -7.28 -9.41
C LEU A 71 -15.95 -7.70 -9.45
N VAL A 72 -16.78 -7.09 -8.60
CA VAL A 72 -18.24 -7.32 -8.57
C VAL A 72 -18.91 -6.77 -9.85
N LYS A 73 -18.52 -5.57 -10.32
CA LYS A 73 -18.94 -5.01 -11.60
C LYS A 73 -18.64 -5.96 -12.76
N GLU A 74 -17.48 -6.63 -12.75
CA GLU A 74 -17.05 -7.57 -13.79
C GLU A 74 -17.62 -8.99 -13.62
N GLY A 75 -18.47 -9.24 -12.61
CA GLY A 75 -19.27 -10.46 -12.53
C GLY A 75 -19.00 -11.38 -11.35
N PHE A 76 -18.14 -11.03 -10.40
CA PHE A 76 -18.01 -11.77 -9.15
C PHE A 76 -19.32 -11.77 -8.37
N ARG A 77 -19.69 -12.94 -7.81
CA ARG A 77 -20.94 -13.15 -7.04
C ARG A 77 -20.74 -14.02 -5.79
N GLY A 78 -19.49 -14.44 -5.53
CA GLY A 78 -19.14 -15.22 -4.34
C GLY A 78 -19.24 -14.41 -3.05
N LYS A 79 -19.04 -15.04 -1.90
CA LYS A 79 -18.96 -14.39 -0.61
C LYS A 79 -17.58 -13.74 -0.41
N ILE A 80 -17.56 -12.62 0.31
CA ILE A 80 -16.34 -11.92 0.74
C ILE A 80 -16.23 -12.07 2.26
N TYR A 81 -15.32 -12.91 2.71
CA TYR A 81 -15.10 -13.18 4.13
C TYR A 81 -14.08 -12.20 4.71
N ALA A 82 -14.45 -11.51 5.79
CA ALA A 82 -13.58 -10.58 6.51
C ALA A 82 -14.04 -10.43 7.96
N THR A 83 -13.21 -9.88 8.83
CA THR A 83 -13.65 -9.49 10.17
C THR A 83 -14.65 -8.34 10.10
N LEU A 84 -15.55 -8.24 11.07
CA LEU A 84 -16.57 -7.19 11.08
C LEU A 84 -15.95 -5.78 11.01
N PRO A 85 -14.90 -5.41 11.78
CA PRO A 85 -14.30 -4.09 11.64
C PRO A 85 -13.65 -3.83 10.29
N THR A 86 -13.07 -4.87 9.65
CA THR A 86 -12.54 -4.76 8.27
C THR A 86 -13.66 -4.45 7.28
N ILE A 87 -14.83 -5.09 7.41
CA ILE A 87 -16.00 -4.82 6.58
C ILE A 87 -16.43 -3.36 6.73
N GLU A 88 -16.66 -2.91 7.96
CA GLU A 88 -17.14 -1.56 8.25
C GLU A 88 -16.16 -0.48 7.77
N LEU A 89 -14.84 -0.71 7.93
CA LEU A 89 -13.82 0.20 7.39
C LEU A 89 -13.78 0.18 5.86
N ALA A 90 -13.84 -1.00 5.22
CA ALA A 90 -13.83 -1.11 3.77
C ALA A 90 -15.02 -0.38 3.13
N GLU A 91 -16.22 -0.47 3.73
CA GLU A 91 -17.40 0.26 3.27
C GLU A 91 -17.19 1.79 3.28
N ILE A 92 -16.59 2.32 4.35
CA ILE A 92 -16.25 3.75 4.46
C ILE A 92 -15.22 4.16 3.40
N LEU A 93 -14.19 3.33 3.19
CA LEU A 93 -13.12 3.61 2.24
C LEU A 93 -13.62 3.54 0.79
N TRP A 94 -14.50 2.60 0.46
CA TRP A 94 -15.08 2.50 -0.88
C TRP A 94 -16.01 3.67 -1.19
N ASP A 95 -16.82 4.13 -0.24
CA ASP A 95 -17.68 5.32 -0.44
C ASP A 95 -16.82 6.57 -0.70
N ASP A 96 -15.71 6.74 0.00
CA ASP A 96 -14.79 7.86 -0.24
C ASP A 96 -14.07 7.72 -1.60
N SER A 97 -13.67 6.51 -1.96
CA SER A 97 -13.04 6.21 -3.26
C SER A 97 -13.99 6.49 -4.42
N VAL A 98 -15.26 6.08 -4.32
CA VAL A 98 -16.28 6.38 -5.34
C VAL A 98 -16.43 7.89 -5.52
N ARG A 99 -16.52 8.65 -4.42
CA ARG A 99 -16.61 10.11 -4.47
C ARG A 99 -15.39 10.73 -5.17
N LEU A 100 -14.18 10.33 -4.78
CA LEU A 100 -12.94 10.86 -5.36
C LEU A 100 -12.80 10.52 -6.85
N MET A 101 -13.09 9.27 -7.24
CA MET A 101 -13.03 8.84 -8.63
C MET A 101 -14.09 9.53 -9.50
N SER A 102 -15.28 9.79 -8.95
CA SER A 102 -16.33 10.51 -9.65
C SER A 102 -15.95 11.96 -9.89
N GLU A 103 -15.42 12.66 -8.86
CA GLU A 103 -14.93 14.05 -8.97
C GLU A 103 -13.79 14.15 -10.01
N ASP A 104 -12.85 13.19 -10.02
CA ASP A 104 -11.76 13.15 -10.99
C ASP A 104 -12.26 12.85 -12.42
N ALA A 105 -13.18 11.91 -12.57
CA ALA A 105 -13.79 11.57 -13.86
C ALA A 105 -14.56 12.76 -14.45
N GLU A 106 -15.31 13.50 -13.63
CA GLU A 106 -16.00 14.73 -14.05
C GLU A 106 -14.99 15.80 -14.51
N TRP A 107 -13.92 16.03 -13.74
CA TRP A 107 -12.88 16.98 -14.09
C TRP A 107 -12.17 16.60 -15.39
N ARG A 108 -11.78 15.33 -15.55
CA ARG A 108 -11.16 14.80 -16.78
C ARG A 108 -12.12 14.91 -17.96
N SER A 109 -13.40 14.60 -17.76
CA SER A 109 -14.43 14.71 -18.81
C SER A 109 -14.63 16.14 -19.28
N ALA A 110 -14.67 17.12 -18.37
CA ALA A 110 -14.74 18.54 -18.71
C ALA A 110 -13.52 19.01 -19.51
N LYS A 111 -12.33 18.49 -19.20
CA LYS A 111 -11.08 18.75 -19.94
C LYS A 111 -11.09 18.07 -21.32
N ASN A 112 -11.60 16.84 -21.41
CA ASN A 112 -11.71 16.06 -22.64
C ASN A 112 -12.73 16.72 -23.61
N ALA A 113 -13.86 17.18 -23.10
CA ALA A 113 -14.88 17.88 -23.92
C ALA A 113 -14.30 19.09 -24.67
N ARG A 114 -13.41 19.88 -24.01
CA ARG A 114 -12.70 21.00 -24.66
C ARG A 114 -11.75 20.56 -25.78
N ARG A 115 -11.42 19.27 -25.87
CA ARG A 115 -10.50 18.67 -26.85
C ARG A 115 -11.23 17.75 -27.84
N GLY A 116 -12.56 17.67 -27.79
CA GLY A 116 -13.37 16.76 -28.61
C GLY A 116 -13.10 15.27 -28.31
N LEU A 117 -12.63 14.95 -27.10
CA LEU A 117 -12.37 13.58 -26.67
C LEU A 117 -13.57 13.04 -25.85
N PRO A 118 -13.77 11.70 -25.80
CA PRO A 118 -14.85 11.10 -25.03
C PRO A 118 -14.71 11.38 -23.52
N PRO A 119 -15.84 11.33 -22.78
CA PRO A 119 -15.80 11.45 -21.31
C PRO A 119 -14.98 10.30 -20.69
N THR A 120 -14.44 10.55 -19.51
CA THR A 120 -13.77 9.54 -18.67
C THR A 120 -14.80 8.94 -17.73
N GLU A 121 -14.81 7.62 -17.61
CA GLU A 121 -15.65 6.91 -16.67
C GLU A 121 -14.83 6.57 -15.41
N PRO A 122 -15.42 6.57 -14.21
CA PRO A 122 -14.77 6.06 -13.02
C PRO A 122 -14.61 4.54 -13.11
N LEU A 123 -13.62 3.99 -12.40
CA LEU A 123 -13.32 2.56 -12.37
C LEU A 123 -14.56 1.73 -11.96
N TYR A 124 -15.28 2.22 -10.96
CA TYR A 124 -16.57 1.71 -10.52
C TYR A 124 -17.42 2.86 -9.93
N ARG A 125 -18.71 2.63 -9.79
CA ARG A 125 -19.69 3.61 -9.29
C ARG A 125 -20.25 3.17 -7.93
N GLN A 126 -21.12 4.00 -7.33
CA GLN A 126 -21.74 3.71 -6.04
C GLN A 126 -22.54 2.40 -6.09
N GLU A 127 -23.23 2.12 -7.19
CA GLU A 127 -24.01 0.90 -7.36
C GLU A 127 -23.14 -0.37 -7.28
N ASP A 128 -21.92 -0.31 -7.81
CA ASP A 128 -20.97 -1.41 -7.78
C ASP A 128 -20.44 -1.62 -6.36
N ALA A 129 -20.11 -0.53 -5.65
CA ALA A 129 -19.71 -0.58 -4.25
C ALA A 129 -20.85 -1.13 -3.36
N ASP A 130 -22.09 -0.66 -3.54
CA ASP A 130 -23.25 -1.14 -2.79
C ASP A 130 -23.59 -2.60 -3.10
N ALA A 131 -23.31 -3.06 -4.32
CA ALA A 131 -23.44 -4.48 -4.67
C ALA A 131 -22.36 -5.32 -3.97
N ALA A 132 -21.14 -4.82 -3.89
CA ALA A 132 -20.03 -5.50 -3.20
C ALA A 132 -20.26 -5.61 -1.69
N LYS A 133 -20.76 -4.55 -1.04
CA LYS A 133 -21.12 -4.56 0.39
C LYS A 133 -22.09 -5.69 0.75
N LYS A 134 -23.00 -6.06 -0.14
CA LYS A 134 -23.99 -7.15 0.08
C LYS A 134 -23.38 -8.54 0.05
N LEU A 135 -22.15 -8.69 -0.44
CA LEU A 135 -21.46 -9.98 -0.54
C LEU A 135 -20.62 -10.30 0.70
N PHE A 136 -20.45 -9.34 1.61
CA PHE A 136 -19.70 -9.58 2.82
C PHE A 136 -20.34 -10.64 3.72
N GLU A 137 -19.46 -11.48 4.28
CA GLU A 137 -19.78 -12.50 5.29
C GLU A 137 -18.81 -12.30 6.47
N PRO A 138 -19.29 -11.78 7.61
CA PRO A 138 -18.44 -11.49 8.74
C PRO A 138 -17.92 -12.77 9.40
N VAL A 139 -16.64 -12.76 9.78
CA VAL A 139 -15.98 -13.85 10.49
C VAL A 139 -15.36 -13.36 11.80
N ASN A 140 -15.32 -14.23 12.79
CA ASN A 140 -14.63 -13.95 14.04
C ASN A 140 -13.18 -14.40 13.97
N TYR A 141 -12.29 -13.68 14.66
CA TYR A 141 -10.94 -14.16 14.87
C TYR A 141 -10.95 -15.57 15.50
N ASP A 142 -9.96 -16.36 15.14
CA ASP A 142 -9.70 -17.71 15.63
C ASP A 142 -10.75 -18.78 15.26
N ALA A 143 -11.90 -18.39 14.73
CA ALA A 143 -12.90 -19.32 14.24
C ALA A 143 -12.45 -19.95 12.91
N ARG A 144 -12.52 -21.28 12.81
CA ARG A 144 -12.29 -21.98 11.54
C ARG A 144 -13.63 -22.15 10.81
N ILE A 145 -13.65 -21.73 9.56
CA ILE A 145 -14.81 -21.83 8.69
C ILE A 145 -14.43 -22.50 7.36
N GLU A 146 -15.34 -23.24 6.76
CA GLU A 146 -15.20 -23.75 5.38
C GLU A 146 -15.77 -22.69 4.42
N VAL A 147 -14.94 -22.26 3.46
CA VAL A 147 -15.31 -21.22 2.48
C VAL A 147 -15.57 -21.79 1.09
N SER A 148 -15.08 -23.01 0.85
CA SER A 148 -15.31 -23.80 -0.37
C SER A 148 -15.00 -25.27 -0.06
N PRO A 149 -15.51 -26.24 -0.82
CA PRO A 149 -15.21 -27.65 -0.62
C PRO A 149 -13.71 -27.94 -0.57
N GLY A 150 -13.25 -28.46 0.57
CA GLY A 150 -11.83 -28.73 0.82
C GLY A 150 -10.97 -27.51 1.17
N VAL A 151 -11.58 -26.32 1.35
CA VAL A 151 -10.85 -25.11 1.77
C VAL A 151 -11.46 -24.56 3.04
N SER A 152 -10.75 -24.70 4.16
CA SER A 152 -11.12 -24.07 5.42
C SER A 152 -10.12 -23.00 5.81
N VAL A 153 -10.61 -21.90 6.42
CA VAL A 153 -9.80 -20.74 6.76
C VAL A 153 -9.98 -20.34 8.22
N ARG A 154 -8.98 -19.64 8.76
CA ARG A 154 -9.02 -19.03 10.08
C ARG A 154 -8.34 -17.65 10.00
N PHE A 155 -9.05 -16.62 10.44
CA PHE A 155 -8.54 -15.26 10.52
C PHE A 155 -7.85 -15.05 11.85
N ARG A 156 -6.63 -14.52 11.84
CA ARG A 156 -5.81 -14.26 13.01
C ARG A 156 -5.44 -12.77 13.04
N ASP A 157 -5.49 -12.16 14.20
CA ASP A 157 -5.15 -10.74 14.34
C ASP A 157 -3.74 -10.44 13.80
N ALA A 158 -3.64 -9.52 12.85
CA ALA A 158 -2.39 -9.11 12.22
C ALA A 158 -1.74 -7.90 12.91
N GLY A 159 -2.45 -7.21 13.80
CA GLY A 159 -1.94 -6.08 14.56
C GLY A 159 -1.60 -4.82 13.75
N HIS A 160 -2.08 -4.75 12.49
CA HIS A 160 -1.75 -3.69 11.55
C HIS A 160 -2.68 -2.48 11.68
N ILE A 161 -3.96 -2.68 11.39
CA ILE A 161 -5.05 -1.71 11.62
C ILE A 161 -6.24 -2.43 12.24
N LEU A 162 -7.22 -1.68 12.73
CA LEU A 162 -8.45 -2.24 13.30
C LEU A 162 -9.08 -3.28 12.35
N GLY A 163 -9.24 -4.50 12.84
CA GLY A 163 -9.84 -5.61 12.10
C GLY A 163 -8.88 -6.38 11.19
N SER A 164 -7.63 -5.94 11.01
CA SER A 164 -6.64 -6.60 10.14
C SER A 164 -6.37 -8.04 10.51
N SER A 165 -6.15 -8.88 9.51
CA SER A 165 -6.02 -10.32 9.71
C SER A 165 -4.89 -10.92 8.87
N MET A 166 -4.14 -11.82 9.49
CA MET A 166 -3.47 -12.90 8.78
C MET A 166 -4.50 -13.99 8.49
N ILE A 167 -4.37 -14.71 7.38
CA ILE A 167 -5.32 -15.78 7.02
C ILE A 167 -4.59 -17.11 6.92
N GLU A 168 -4.94 -18.05 7.80
CA GLU A 168 -4.51 -19.44 7.72
C GLU A 168 -5.49 -20.21 6.83
N VAL A 169 -5.01 -20.80 5.75
CA VAL A 169 -5.77 -21.63 4.83
C VAL A 169 -5.34 -23.08 4.98
N LEU A 170 -6.29 -23.98 5.17
CA LEU A 170 -6.15 -25.40 5.03
C LEU A 170 -6.80 -25.83 3.72
N ALA A 171 -5.98 -26.18 2.75
CA ALA A 171 -6.42 -26.63 1.44
C ALA A 171 -6.23 -28.15 1.33
N SER A 172 -7.29 -28.87 1.00
CA SER A 172 -7.30 -30.34 0.88
C SER A 172 -7.67 -30.76 -0.54
N GLU A 173 -6.82 -31.54 -1.19
CA GLU A 173 -7.02 -32.07 -2.54
C GLU A 173 -6.44 -33.50 -2.62
N GLU A 174 -7.21 -34.48 -3.10
CA GLU A 174 -6.77 -35.88 -3.30
C GLU A 174 -6.07 -36.51 -2.07
N ASN A 175 -6.62 -36.30 -0.86
CA ASN A 175 -6.04 -36.74 0.42
C ASN A 175 -4.72 -36.01 0.83
N LYS A 176 -4.31 -35.01 0.11
CA LYS A 176 -3.19 -34.12 0.48
C LYS A 176 -3.73 -32.86 1.14
N VAL A 177 -3.08 -32.40 2.19
CA VAL A 177 -3.44 -31.16 2.88
C VAL A 177 -2.25 -30.23 2.85
N VAL A 178 -2.47 -28.99 2.41
CA VAL A 178 -1.47 -27.92 2.42
C VAL A 178 -1.94 -26.79 3.35
N ARG A 179 -1.05 -26.34 4.21
CA ARG A 179 -1.27 -25.20 5.11
C ARG A 179 -0.59 -23.98 4.55
N ILE A 180 -1.37 -22.94 4.27
CA ILE A 180 -0.88 -21.68 3.70
C ILE A 180 -1.23 -20.57 4.67
N VAL A 181 -0.28 -19.67 4.93
CA VAL A 181 -0.51 -18.43 5.69
C VAL A 181 -0.31 -17.25 4.77
N PHE A 182 -1.32 -16.42 4.66
CA PHE A 182 -1.24 -15.08 4.06
C PHE A 182 -1.07 -14.08 5.19
N SER A 183 0.05 -13.37 5.24
CA SER A 183 0.30 -12.42 6.31
C SER A 183 -0.65 -11.21 6.27
N GLY A 184 -1.19 -10.87 5.08
CA GLY A 184 -1.65 -9.52 4.85
C GLY A 184 -0.53 -8.54 5.22
N ASP A 185 -0.89 -7.40 5.76
CA ASP A 185 0.06 -6.48 6.35
C ASP A 185 0.20 -6.77 7.84
N LEU A 186 1.43 -6.88 8.32
CA LEU A 186 1.75 -7.17 9.72
C LEU A 186 1.99 -5.89 10.49
N GLY A 187 1.42 -5.80 11.68
CA GLY A 187 1.72 -4.72 12.60
C GLY A 187 3.03 -4.93 13.37
N PRO A 188 3.56 -3.85 13.98
CA PRO A 188 4.72 -3.93 14.86
C PRO A 188 4.46 -4.85 16.06
N MET A 189 5.52 -5.54 16.53
CA MET A 189 5.41 -6.41 17.72
C MET A 189 5.13 -5.62 18.99
N ASN A 190 5.52 -4.35 19.05
CA ASN A 190 5.27 -3.40 20.15
C ASN A 190 4.44 -2.22 19.63
N THR A 191 3.16 -2.40 19.42
CA THR A 191 2.26 -1.32 19.02
C THR A 191 1.44 -0.80 20.21
N VAL A 192 1.10 0.49 20.14
CA VAL A 192 0.29 1.15 21.17
C VAL A 192 -1.20 1.01 20.88
N MET A 193 -1.57 1.01 19.60
CA MET A 193 -2.97 1.09 19.18
C MET A 193 -3.61 -0.29 19.07
N GLU A 194 -3.06 -1.15 18.25
CA GLU A 194 -3.53 -2.50 18.01
C GLU A 194 -2.88 -3.48 19.01
N ARG A 195 -3.28 -4.73 18.95
CA ARG A 195 -2.57 -5.83 19.60
C ARG A 195 -1.38 -6.25 18.73
N SER A 196 -0.38 -6.88 19.35
CA SER A 196 0.68 -7.53 18.58
C SER A 196 0.10 -8.62 17.68
N PRO A 197 0.71 -8.90 16.51
CA PRO A 197 0.29 -9.98 15.64
C PRO A 197 0.15 -11.31 16.37
N ALA A 198 -0.95 -12.02 16.13
CA ALA A 198 -1.21 -13.33 16.74
C ALA A 198 -0.13 -14.33 16.36
N GLU A 199 0.11 -15.30 17.23
CA GLU A 199 1.13 -16.30 17.01
C GLU A 199 0.62 -17.42 16.09
N ILE A 200 1.35 -17.69 15.00
CA ILE A 200 1.16 -18.82 14.11
C ILE A 200 2.50 -19.55 14.02
N THR A 201 2.47 -20.89 14.18
CA THR A 201 3.69 -21.70 14.26
C THR A 201 3.73 -22.86 13.26
N ASP A 202 2.65 -23.06 12.50
CA ASP A 202 2.50 -24.21 11.61
C ASP A 202 2.00 -23.77 10.22
N ALA A 203 2.84 -23.98 9.21
CA ALA A 203 2.53 -23.76 7.80
C ALA A 203 3.46 -24.59 6.91
N ASP A 204 2.99 -24.86 5.69
CA ASP A 204 3.81 -25.37 4.59
C ASP A 204 4.34 -24.20 3.74
N TYR A 205 3.51 -23.18 3.54
CA TYR A 205 3.82 -21.96 2.78
C TYR A 205 3.37 -20.73 3.56
N VAL A 206 4.18 -19.68 3.49
CA VAL A 206 3.88 -18.38 4.09
C VAL A 206 4.10 -17.28 3.06
N LEU A 207 3.03 -16.59 2.67
CA LEU A 207 3.16 -15.31 1.97
C LEU A 207 3.41 -14.25 3.03
N ILE A 208 4.55 -13.58 2.95
CA ILE A 208 4.96 -12.55 3.92
C ILE A 208 5.14 -11.20 3.24
N GLU A 209 4.56 -10.15 3.83
CA GLU A 209 4.79 -8.77 3.41
C GLU A 209 6.26 -8.38 3.54
N SER A 210 6.67 -7.35 2.82
CA SER A 210 8.04 -6.85 2.85
C SER A 210 8.15 -5.34 2.72
N THR A 211 7.13 -4.60 3.12
CA THR A 211 7.06 -3.12 3.05
C THR A 211 8.30 -2.46 3.65
N TYR A 212 8.75 -2.96 4.80
CA TYR A 212 9.97 -2.53 5.48
C TYR A 212 11.02 -3.63 5.61
N GLY A 213 11.09 -4.55 4.65
CA GLY A 213 12.02 -5.68 4.65
C GLY A 213 13.51 -5.32 4.65
N ASN A 214 13.86 -4.07 4.36
CA ASN A 214 15.24 -3.58 4.30
C ASN A 214 15.60 -2.54 5.37
N ARG A 215 14.68 -2.20 6.30
CA ARG A 215 14.92 -1.13 7.27
C ARG A 215 14.23 -1.38 8.61
N GLU A 216 14.78 -0.74 9.64
CA GLU A 216 14.25 -0.71 10.99
C GLU A 216 13.47 0.58 11.23
N HIS A 217 12.46 0.52 12.10
CA HIS A 217 11.81 1.71 12.62
C HIS A 217 12.59 2.29 13.80
N LYS A 218 12.38 3.56 14.06
CA LYS A 218 12.78 4.13 15.34
C LYS A 218 11.97 3.47 16.44
N ASP A 219 12.61 3.20 17.58
CA ASP A 219 11.96 2.67 18.77
C ASP A 219 10.68 3.43 19.10
N ASN A 220 9.62 2.70 19.47
CA ASN A 220 8.29 3.26 19.68
C ASN A 220 8.26 4.23 20.87
N ASP A 221 8.89 3.88 21.98
CA ASP A 221 8.93 4.74 23.17
C ASP A 221 9.74 6.01 22.91
N ALA A 222 10.88 5.88 22.21
CA ALA A 222 11.69 7.04 21.79
C ALA A 222 10.93 7.93 20.79
N THR A 223 10.11 7.35 19.91
CA THR A 223 9.24 8.09 18.99
C THR A 223 8.16 8.88 19.73
N ARG A 224 7.50 8.26 20.70
CA ARG A 224 6.49 8.90 21.56
C ARG A 224 7.09 10.03 22.38
N GLU A 225 8.26 9.82 22.99
CA GLU A 225 8.97 10.83 23.77
C GLU A 225 9.36 12.04 22.90
N GLU A 226 9.88 11.80 21.68
CA GLU A 226 10.19 12.86 20.72
C GLU A 226 8.94 13.68 20.36
N PHE A 227 7.83 13.00 20.02
CA PHE A 227 6.58 13.67 19.69
C PHE A 227 6.06 14.49 20.87
N GLN A 228 6.03 13.90 22.05
CA GLN A 228 5.55 14.58 23.26
C GLN A 228 6.43 15.78 23.62
N THR A 229 7.75 15.65 23.50
CA THR A 229 8.69 16.77 23.77
C THR A 229 8.48 17.91 22.78
N LEU A 230 8.40 17.59 21.48
CA LEU A 230 8.12 18.60 20.45
C LEU A 230 6.78 19.31 20.70
N MET A 231 5.74 18.55 21.04
CA MET A 231 4.42 19.14 21.32
C MET A 231 4.42 20.02 22.57
N LYS A 232 5.15 19.64 23.64
CA LYS A 232 5.33 20.48 24.85
C LYS A 232 5.96 21.83 24.50
N ASP A 233 7.00 21.83 23.67
CA ASP A 233 7.67 23.05 23.24
C ASP A 233 6.75 23.96 22.41
N ILE A 234 5.97 23.37 21.50
CA ILE A 234 4.99 24.10 20.69
C ILE A 234 3.87 24.69 21.56
N PHE A 235 3.34 23.92 22.51
CA PHE A 235 2.30 24.39 23.43
C PHE A 235 2.76 25.55 24.32
N ASN A 236 4.00 25.54 24.75
CA ASN A 236 4.58 26.61 25.54
C ASN A 236 4.69 27.92 24.74
N ALA A 237 4.91 27.85 23.43
CA ALA A 237 5.02 29.02 22.56
C ALA A 237 3.66 29.72 22.28
N LYS A 238 2.52 29.04 22.45
CA LYS A 238 1.11 29.49 22.38
C LYS A 238 0.68 30.31 21.15
N LYS A 239 1.41 30.29 20.03
CA LYS A 239 1.16 31.22 18.89
C LYS A 239 1.16 30.54 17.51
N ALA A 240 1.26 29.21 17.45
CA ALA A 240 1.47 28.49 16.21
C ALA A 240 0.27 27.63 15.80
N LYS A 241 0.07 27.46 14.50
CA LYS A 241 -0.67 26.31 13.97
C LYS A 241 0.28 25.15 13.74
N VAL A 242 -0.20 23.96 14.07
CA VAL A 242 0.46 22.70 13.79
C VAL A 242 -0.33 21.95 12.75
N TYR A 243 0.29 21.63 11.63
CA TYR A 243 -0.31 20.78 10.59
C TYR A 243 0.33 19.41 10.65
N ILE A 244 -0.50 18.39 10.77
CA ILE A 244 -0.05 16.98 10.83
C ILE A 244 -0.70 16.25 9.66
N PRO A 245 0.00 16.13 8.51
CA PRO A 245 -0.41 15.26 7.42
C PRO A 245 -0.49 13.82 7.91
N THR A 246 -1.64 13.17 7.80
CA THR A 246 -1.81 11.83 8.33
C THR A 246 -2.73 10.98 7.47
N PHE A 247 -2.48 9.67 7.46
CA PHE A 247 -3.50 8.71 7.06
C PHE A 247 -4.62 8.74 8.09
N VAL A 248 -5.85 8.71 7.62
CA VAL A 248 -7.03 8.95 8.45
C VAL A 248 -7.57 7.69 9.12
N VAL A 249 -7.07 6.53 8.73
CA VAL A 249 -7.26 5.25 9.42
C VAL A 249 -5.95 4.91 10.13
N ASP A 250 -6.03 4.51 11.37
CA ASP A 250 -4.96 4.16 12.30
C ASP A 250 -4.11 5.36 12.74
N ARG A 251 -3.33 5.96 11.86
CA ARG A 251 -2.33 6.97 12.25
C ARG A 251 -2.94 8.23 12.87
N ALA A 252 -4.10 8.67 12.38
CA ALA A 252 -4.81 9.79 13.01
C ALA A 252 -5.23 9.45 14.44
N GLN A 253 -5.71 8.23 14.68
CA GLN A 253 -6.13 7.75 16.00
C GLN A 253 -4.94 7.64 16.96
N ARG A 254 -3.78 7.15 16.48
CA ARG A 254 -2.52 7.14 17.26
C ARG A 254 -2.11 8.55 17.71
N ILE A 255 -2.13 9.51 16.80
CA ILE A 255 -1.78 10.90 17.12
C ILE A 255 -2.80 11.52 18.09
N MET A 256 -4.10 11.23 17.91
CA MET A 256 -5.12 11.69 18.88
C MET A 256 -4.89 11.13 20.27
N TYR A 257 -4.50 9.85 20.37
CA TYR A 257 -4.17 9.22 21.64
C TYR A 257 -2.95 9.89 22.31
N GLU A 258 -1.86 10.13 21.60
CA GLU A 258 -0.70 10.84 22.14
C GLU A 258 -1.05 12.25 22.62
N LEU A 259 -1.92 12.96 21.91
CA LEU A 259 -2.43 14.25 22.35
C LEU A 259 -3.32 14.12 23.60
N ALA A 260 -4.12 13.06 23.70
CA ALA A 260 -4.94 12.78 24.88
C ALA A 260 -4.09 12.51 26.13
N LEU A 261 -2.98 11.77 25.99
CA LEU A 261 -2.01 11.53 27.08
C LEU A 261 -1.37 12.83 27.58
N LEU A 262 -0.94 13.73 26.65
CA LEU A 262 -0.40 15.05 27.02
C LEU A 262 -1.43 15.90 27.80
N ARG A 263 -2.68 15.87 27.37
CA ARG A 263 -3.77 16.57 28.04
C ARG A 263 -4.08 16.03 29.42
N GLY A 264 -4.02 14.70 29.58
CA GLY A 264 -4.12 14.05 30.88
C GLY A 264 -3.05 14.53 31.87
N GLN A 265 -1.91 15.01 31.37
CA GLN A 265 -0.85 15.64 32.15
C GLN A 265 -1.03 17.17 32.31
N GLY A 266 -2.13 17.73 31.85
CA GLY A 266 -2.39 19.19 31.87
C GLY A 266 -1.66 19.98 30.78
N ILE A 267 -1.04 19.29 29.79
CA ILE A 267 -0.24 19.89 28.73
C ILE A 267 -1.11 20.11 27.49
N GLY A 268 -1.07 21.32 26.92
CA GLY A 268 -1.82 21.68 25.70
C GLY A 268 -3.33 21.82 25.89
N THR A 269 -3.82 21.91 27.13
CA THR A 269 -5.22 22.20 27.41
C THR A 269 -5.65 23.53 26.81
N GLY A 270 -6.85 23.56 26.19
CA GLY A 270 -7.38 24.75 25.52
C GLY A 270 -6.80 25.01 24.11
N MET A 271 -5.88 24.19 23.59
CA MET A 271 -5.46 24.24 22.20
C MET A 271 -6.37 23.33 21.35
N PRO A 272 -7.20 23.85 20.45
CA PRO A 272 -8.13 23.04 19.69
C PRO A 272 -7.40 22.10 18.72
N VAL A 273 -7.92 20.88 18.58
CA VAL A 273 -7.54 19.94 17.53
C VAL A 273 -8.66 19.89 16.50
N PHE A 274 -8.35 20.24 15.28
CA PHE A 274 -9.25 20.18 14.13
C PHE A 274 -8.97 18.88 13.37
N PHE A 275 -9.84 17.89 13.52
CA PHE A 275 -9.75 16.68 12.73
C PHE A 275 -10.54 16.87 11.45
N ASP A 276 -9.84 17.29 10.39
CA ASP A 276 -10.44 17.70 9.14
C ASP A 276 -10.45 16.55 8.12
N SER A 277 -11.29 15.57 8.38
CA SER A 277 -11.54 14.43 7.50
C SER A 277 -12.89 13.79 7.80
N PRO A 278 -13.92 13.95 6.96
CA PRO A 278 -15.21 13.27 7.14
C PRO A 278 -15.09 11.75 7.23
N MET A 279 -14.22 11.15 6.38
CA MET A 279 -13.91 9.72 6.42
C MET A 279 -13.22 9.34 7.73
N GLY A 280 -12.22 10.11 8.16
CA GLY A 280 -11.50 9.86 9.40
C GLY A 280 -12.39 9.95 10.64
N VAL A 281 -13.37 10.86 10.65
CA VAL A 281 -14.36 10.94 11.74
C VAL A 281 -15.21 9.67 11.81
N LYS A 282 -15.64 9.12 10.65
CA LYS A 282 -16.37 7.85 10.61
C LYS A 282 -15.49 6.70 11.08
N ALA A 283 -14.25 6.60 10.59
CA ALA A 283 -13.29 5.58 11.01
C ALA A 283 -13.03 5.64 12.52
N THR A 284 -12.85 6.84 13.10
CA THR A 284 -12.63 6.98 14.55
C THR A 284 -13.80 6.43 15.37
N LYS A 285 -15.04 6.62 14.91
CA LYS A 285 -16.21 6.02 15.58
C LYS A 285 -16.18 4.50 15.56
N LEU A 286 -15.61 3.88 14.49
CA LEU A 286 -15.42 2.42 14.47
C LEU A 286 -14.35 1.99 15.48
N TYR A 287 -13.24 2.72 15.61
CA TYR A 287 -12.26 2.48 16.68
C TYR A 287 -12.89 2.59 18.08
N GLU A 288 -13.82 3.53 18.29
CA GLU A 288 -14.56 3.66 19.54
C GLU A 288 -15.52 2.49 19.79
N SER A 289 -16.19 1.97 18.75
CA SER A 289 -17.15 0.86 18.87
C SER A 289 -16.47 -0.50 19.04
N HIS A 290 -15.23 -0.66 18.54
CA HIS A 290 -14.43 -1.89 18.62
C HIS A 290 -13.23 -1.76 19.59
N MET A 291 -13.39 -0.98 20.64
CA MET A 291 -12.33 -0.71 21.64
C MET A 291 -11.77 -1.98 22.28
N ASP A 292 -12.58 -3.02 22.37
CA ASP A 292 -12.20 -4.33 22.92
C ASP A 292 -11.17 -5.08 22.06
N LEU A 293 -11.03 -4.72 20.77
CA LEU A 293 -10.03 -5.27 19.87
C LEU A 293 -8.68 -4.52 19.92
N LEU A 294 -8.66 -3.35 20.53
CA LEU A 294 -7.44 -2.55 20.63
C LEU A 294 -6.50 -3.07 21.73
N SER A 295 -5.33 -2.48 21.86
CA SER A 295 -4.32 -2.85 22.83
C SER A 295 -4.78 -2.72 24.27
N ASN A 296 -4.10 -3.43 25.17
CA ASN A 296 -4.36 -3.33 26.60
C ASN A 296 -4.09 -1.91 27.15
N GLU A 297 -3.17 -1.16 26.54
CA GLU A 297 -2.88 0.23 26.92
C GLU A 297 -4.10 1.12 26.65
N ILE A 298 -4.65 1.08 25.44
CA ILE A 298 -5.84 1.84 25.06
C ILE A 298 -7.05 1.47 25.92
N GLN A 299 -7.29 0.17 26.11
CA GLN A 299 -8.39 -0.31 26.95
C GLN A 299 -8.25 0.14 28.41
N SER A 300 -7.02 0.10 28.94
CA SER A 300 -6.76 0.55 30.31
C SER A 300 -6.96 2.06 30.45
N TYR A 301 -6.49 2.84 29.47
CA TYR A 301 -6.74 4.28 29.44
C TYR A 301 -8.24 4.60 29.46
N ARG A 302 -9.03 3.87 28.68
CA ARG A 302 -10.49 4.01 28.63
C ARG A 302 -11.16 3.63 29.95
N ARG A 303 -10.76 2.50 30.57
CA ARG A 303 -11.30 2.05 31.87
C ARG A 303 -11.03 3.05 32.98
N ASN A 304 -9.93 3.78 32.91
CA ASN A 304 -9.57 4.84 33.87
C ASN A 304 -10.27 6.18 33.59
N GLY A 305 -11.29 6.19 32.71
CA GLY A 305 -12.10 7.38 32.42
C GLY A 305 -11.54 8.27 31.31
N GLY A 306 -10.41 7.91 30.70
CA GLY A 306 -9.86 8.62 29.56
C GLY A 306 -10.65 8.36 28.28
N ASN A 307 -10.61 9.31 27.34
CA ASN A 307 -11.08 9.11 25.97
C ASN A 307 -9.86 9.20 25.02
N PRO A 308 -9.43 8.08 24.41
CA PRO A 308 -8.22 8.06 23.59
C PRO A 308 -8.34 8.87 22.30
N PHE A 309 -9.54 9.01 21.75
CA PHE A 309 -9.77 9.66 20.44
C PHE A 309 -10.53 10.97 20.53
N GLY A 310 -11.02 11.33 21.70
CA GLY A 310 -11.83 12.51 21.90
C GLY A 310 -11.48 13.25 23.19
N SER A 311 -11.47 14.56 23.11
CA SER A 311 -11.52 15.46 24.23
C SER A 311 -12.44 16.62 23.85
N GLU A 312 -12.86 17.43 24.81
CA GLU A 312 -13.67 18.62 24.53
C GLU A 312 -13.02 19.57 23.51
N ASP A 313 -11.68 19.48 23.37
CA ASP A 313 -10.92 20.28 22.43
C ASP A 313 -10.83 19.68 21.01
N VAL A 314 -11.26 18.44 20.77
CA VAL A 314 -11.25 17.82 19.43
C VAL A 314 -12.52 18.21 18.68
N LYS A 315 -12.33 18.94 17.59
CA LYS A 315 -13.40 19.38 16.69
C LYS A 315 -13.34 18.59 15.40
N CYS A 316 -14.35 17.75 15.19
CA CYS A 316 -14.54 17.01 13.95
C CYS A 316 -15.08 17.95 12.87
N ILE A 317 -14.37 18.03 11.75
CA ILE A 317 -14.70 18.92 10.62
C ILE A 317 -15.26 18.06 9.49
N SER A 318 -16.51 18.33 9.12
CA SER A 318 -17.24 17.53 8.12
C SER A 318 -17.48 18.28 6.82
N THR A 319 -17.75 19.59 6.89
CA THR A 319 -18.07 20.39 5.70
C THR A 319 -16.86 21.15 5.16
N ARG A 320 -17.01 21.67 3.94
CA ARG A 320 -15.98 22.52 3.30
C ARG A 320 -15.89 23.88 3.98
N GLU A 321 -17.03 24.42 4.39
CA GLU A 321 -17.16 25.71 5.06
C GLU A 321 -16.46 25.69 6.42
N GLU A 322 -16.66 24.62 7.19
CA GLU A 322 -15.98 24.41 8.47
C GLU A 322 -14.46 24.29 8.25
N SER A 323 -14.01 23.53 7.23
CA SER A 323 -12.60 23.40 6.87
C SER A 323 -11.95 24.75 6.51
N GLN A 324 -12.68 25.58 5.76
CA GLN A 324 -12.22 26.94 5.43
C GLN A 324 -12.13 27.82 6.69
N ALA A 325 -13.08 27.70 7.62
CA ALA A 325 -13.08 28.46 8.88
C ALA A 325 -11.89 28.10 9.78
N VAL A 326 -11.35 26.88 9.69
CA VAL A 326 -10.11 26.48 10.38
C VAL A 326 -8.91 27.35 9.93
N ASN A 327 -8.88 27.79 8.67
CA ASN A 327 -7.79 28.64 8.18
C ASN A 327 -7.76 30.03 8.85
N ALA A 328 -8.90 30.54 9.30
CA ALA A 328 -9.02 31.81 10.02
C ALA A 328 -8.58 31.71 11.50
N GLN A 329 -8.47 30.51 12.06
CA GLN A 329 -7.99 30.33 13.44
C GLN A 329 -6.52 30.73 13.54
N LYS A 330 -6.13 31.35 14.64
CA LYS A 330 -4.74 31.82 14.84
C LYS A 330 -3.81 30.73 15.37
N PHE A 331 -4.34 29.73 16.07
CA PHE A 331 -3.61 28.61 16.67
C PHE A 331 -4.48 27.35 16.68
N GLY A 332 -3.87 26.21 16.83
CA GLY A 332 -4.52 24.90 16.87
C GLY A 332 -3.75 23.84 16.13
N ILE A 333 -4.14 22.60 16.30
CA ILE A 333 -3.58 21.44 15.60
C ILE A 333 -4.57 21.03 14.52
N VAL A 334 -4.10 20.85 13.30
CA VAL A 334 -4.88 20.38 12.16
C VAL A 334 -4.40 18.99 11.78
N LEU A 335 -5.25 17.98 12.01
CA LEU A 335 -5.06 16.62 11.53
C LEU A 335 -5.88 16.46 10.26
N ALA A 336 -5.24 16.14 9.12
CA ALA A 336 -5.95 15.99 7.86
C ALA A 336 -5.21 15.05 6.89
N GLY A 337 -5.95 14.33 6.05
CA GLY A 337 -5.41 13.54 4.94
C GLY A 337 -5.13 14.38 3.69
N SER A 338 -4.26 13.93 2.79
CA SER A 338 -3.51 12.68 2.81
C SER A 338 -2.19 12.78 3.58
N GLY A 339 -1.70 11.67 4.09
CA GLY A 339 -0.43 11.62 4.85
C GLY A 339 0.82 12.01 4.04
N MET A 340 0.79 11.89 2.71
CA MET A 340 1.89 12.26 1.81
C MET A 340 1.66 13.59 1.08
N CYS A 341 0.59 14.31 1.43
CA CYS A 341 0.21 15.61 0.86
C CYS A 341 -0.07 15.60 -0.66
N ASN A 342 -0.35 14.46 -1.28
CA ASN A 342 -0.66 14.38 -2.71
C ASN A 342 -2.07 14.87 -3.06
N GLY A 343 -2.93 15.06 -2.05
CA GLY A 343 -4.30 15.49 -2.21
C GLY A 343 -4.98 15.70 -0.85
N GLY A 344 -6.30 15.78 -0.86
CA GLY A 344 -7.09 15.92 0.35
C GLY A 344 -7.04 17.32 0.98
N ARG A 345 -7.66 17.44 2.14
CA ARG A 345 -7.83 18.73 2.82
C ARG A 345 -6.53 19.30 3.36
N ILE A 346 -5.53 18.46 3.68
CA ILE A 346 -4.23 18.92 4.15
C ILE A 346 -3.54 19.85 3.16
N VAL A 347 -3.67 19.62 1.85
CA VAL A 347 -3.06 20.45 0.81
C VAL A 347 -3.62 21.87 0.85
N HIS A 348 -4.92 22.03 1.13
CA HIS A 348 -5.53 23.35 1.30
C HIS A 348 -5.04 24.05 2.57
N HIS A 349 -4.85 23.31 3.65
CA HIS A 349 -4.28 23.87 4.88
C HIS A 349 -2.82 24.29 4.70
N LEU A 350 -2.01 23.46 4.03
CA LEU A 350 -0.62 23.81 3.69
C LEU A 350 -0.55 25.05 2.81
N LYS A 351 -1.43 25.17 1.79
CA LYS A 351 -1.51 26.37 0.95
C LYS A 351 -1.69 27.64 1.78
N ASN A 352 -2.51 27.57 2.84
CA ASN A 352 -2.86 28.73 3.69
C ASN A 352 -1.90 28.95 4.86
N GLY A 353 -0.98 28.02 5.17
CA GLY A 353 -0.20 28.10 6.41
C GLY A 353 1.29 27.83 6.29
N ILE A 354 1.79 27.19 5.23
CA ILE A 354 3.21 26.79 5.11
C ILE A 354 4.16 27.97 4.96
N TRP A 355 3.67 29.10 4.51
CA TRP A 355 4.44 30.34 4.35
C TRP A 355 4.68 31.11 5.65
N ASN A 356 3.99 30.75 6.74
CA ASN A 356 4.13 31.40 8.03
C ASN A 356 5.26 30.74 8.85
N PRO A 357 6.33 31.49 9.24
CA PRO A 357 7.47 30.95 9.97
C PRO A 357 7.16 30.51 11.41
N ASP A 358 6.04 30.95 11.97
CA ASP A 358 5.62 30.55 13.32
C ASP A 358 4.92 29.16 13.31
N ASN A 359 4.43 28.71 12.16
CA ASN A 359 3.71 27.45 12.04
C ASN A 359 4.67 26.25 12.00
N HIS A 360 4.13 25.09 12.39
CA HIS A 360 4.84 23.83 12.38
C HIS A 360 4.13 22.83 11.46
N ILE A 361 4.90 22.04 10.73
CA ILE A 361 4.42 20.89 9.98
C ILE A 361 5.13 19.66 10.52
N ILE A 362 4.37 18.67 11.00
CA ILE A 362 4.91 17.47 11.60
C ILE A 362 4.52 16.28 10.73
N PHE A 363 5.49 15.71 10.03
CA PHE A 363 5.32 14.46 9.29
C PHE A 363 5.53 13.29 10.25
N VAL A 364 4.48 12.49 10.41
CA VAL A 364 4.44 11.34 11.33
C VAL A 364 4.54 10.00 10.61
N GLY A 365 5.00 10.00 9.37
CA GLY A 365 5.15 8.79 8.57
C GLY A 365 6.05 9.02 7.36
N TYR A 366 6.40 7.88 6.72
CA TYR A 366 7.22 7.88 5.51
C TYR A 366 6.60 8.75 4.41
N GLN A 367 7.47 9.45 3.68
CA GLN A 367 7.10 10.27 2.54
C GLN A 367 7.74 9.66 1.29
N ALA A 368 6.91 9.11 0.40
CA ALA A 368 7.38 8.46 -0.82
C ALA A 368 8.00 9.46 -1.80
N HIS A 369 8.94 8.99 -2.59
CA HIS A 369 9.58 9.79 -3.63
C HIS A 369 8.53 10.35 -4.61
N GLY A 370 8.72 11.58 -5.09
CA GLY A 370 7.77 12.25 -6.00
C GLY A 370 6.54 12.87 -5.34
N THR A 371 6.35 12.73 -4.02
CA THR A 371 5.23 13.33 -3.30
C THR A 371 5.53 14.76 -2.85
N LEU A 372 4.47 15.58 -2.66
CA LEU A 372 4.62 16.91 -2.12
C LEU A 372 5.21 16.90 -0.69
N GLY A 373 4.77 15.93 0.13
CA GLY A 373 5.31 15.74 1.49
C GLY A 373 6.81 15.47 1.45
N ARG A 374 7.28 14.62 0.53
CA ARG A 374 8.70 14.34 0.35
C ARG A 374 9.50 15.60 -0.04
N ALA A 375 9.01 16.37 -1.00
CA ALA A 375 9.66 17.61 -1.39
C ALA A 375 9.81 18.60 -0.22
N ILE A 376 8.79 18.68 0.65
CA ILE A 376 8.84 19.53 1.85
C ILE A 376 9.88 19.02 2.85
N VAL A 377 9.91 17.71 3.10
CA VAL A 377 10.87 17.07 4.02
C VAL A 377 12.31 17.22 3.52
N ASP A 378 12.54 17.13 2.21
CA ASP A 378 13.85 17.33 1.58
C ASP A 378 14.30 18.81 1.59
N GLY A 379 13.50 19.72 2.14
CA GLY A 379 13.87 21.12 2.36
C GLY A 379 13.58 22.05 1.18
N ALA A 380 12.60 21.72 0.34
CA ALA A 380 12.13 22.61 -0.72
C ALA A 380 11.80 24.00 -0.16
N LYS A 381 12.39 25.03 -0.72
CA LYS A 381 12.16 26.44 -0.31
C LYS A 381 10.85 26.98 -0.87
N THR A 382 10.37 26.37 -1.96
CA THR A 382 9.14 26.74 -2.65
C THR A 382 8.45 25.47 -3.13
N ILE A 383 7.13 25.42 -2.97
CA ILE A 383 6.30 24.31 -3.44
C ILE A 383 5.18 24.84 -4.34
N ARG A 384 4.62 23.97 -5.18
CA ARG A 384 3.51 24.34 -6.06
C ARG A 384 2.23 23.64 -5.63
N ILE A 385 1.20 24.41 -5.26
CA ILE A 385 -0.11 23.91 -4.89
C ILE A 385 -1.18 24.59 -5.74
N ALA A 386 -2.01 23.80 -6.44
CA ALA A 386 -3.06 24.29 -7.33
C ALA A 386 -2.58 25.36 -8.34
N GLY A 387 -1.36 25.19 -8.87
CA GLY A 387 -0.76 26.12 -9.83
C GLY A 387 -0.05 27.34 -9.22
N GLU A 388 -0.21 27.58 -7.91
CA GLU A 388 0.43 28.69 -7.20
C GLU A 388 1.76 28.27 -6.57
N SER A 389 2.77 29.13 -6.67
CA SER A 389 4.09 28.93 -6.06
C SER A 389 4.09 29.55 -4.65
N ILE A 390 4.41 28.76 -3.63
CA ILE A 390 4.29 29.12 -2.21
C ILE A 390 5.62 28.87 -1.53
N ASN A 391 6.14 29.87 -0.82
CA ASN A 391 7.37 29.73 -0.05
C ASN A 391 7.16 28.87 1.19
N VAL A 392 8.05 27.95 1.45
CA VAL A 392 8.10 27.13 2.67
C VAL A 392 8.90 27.89 3.72
N LYS A 393 8.21 28.41 4.73
CA LYS A 393 8.80 29.12 5.86
C LYS A 393 8.48 28.49 7.21
N ALA A 394 7.43 27.64 7.26
CA ALA A 394 7.05 26.90 8.46
C ALA A 394 8.20 25.97 8.92
N LYS A 395 8.23 25.67 10.19
CA LYS A 395 9.17 24.71 10.77
C LYS A 395 8.74 23.30 10.42
N ILE A 396 9.62 22.54 9.78
CA ILE A 396 9.35 21.18 9.34
C ILE A 396 9.97 20.20 10.33
N HIS A 397 9.16 19.25 10.79
CA HIS A 397 9.56 18.17 11.69
C HIS A 397 9.19 16.83 11.06
N THR A 398 10.04 15.84 11.27
CA THR A 398 9.81 14.46 10.85
C THR A 398 9.96 13.56 12.05
N ILE A 399 8.91 12.83 12.41
CA ILE A 399 8.90 11.87 13.50
C ILE A 399 8.63 10.50 12.87
N GLY A 400 9.68 9.70 12.77
CA GLY A 400 9.58 8.31 12.30
C GLY A 400 9.18 7.38 13.44
N GLY A 401 8.49 6.27 13.15
CA GLY A 401 8.15 5.24 14.15
C GLY A 401 6.65 5.09 14.43
N PHE A 402 5.79 6.02 14.01
CA PHE A 402 4.34 5.80 14.04
C PHE A 402 3.87 4.96 12.84
N SER A 403 4.62 3.93 12.47
CA SER A 403 4.23 3.02 11.40
C SER A 403 3.20 2.00 11.89
N ALA A 404 2.26 1.63 11.03
CA ALA A 404 1.34 0.53 11.25
C ALA A 404 1.92 -0.82 10.78
N HIS A 405 3.00 -0.81 9.97
CA HIS A 405 3.66 -2.02 9.51
C HIS A 405 4.80 -2.44 10.43
N ALA A 406 5.01 -3.73 10.51
CA ALA A 406 6.20 -4.35 11.08
C ALA A 406 7.47 -3.87 10.36
N ASP A 407 8.53 -3.66 11.10
CA ASP A 407 9.84 -3.42 10.52
C ASP A 407 10.59 -4.74 10.21
N ARG A 408 11.82 -4.64 9.72
CA ARG A 408 12.61 -5.81 9.37
C ARG A 408 12.80 -6.77 10.55
N THR A 409 13.10 -6.25 11.73
CA THR A 409 13.29 -7.06 12.96
C THR A 409 11.99 -7.72 13.38
N ASP A 410 10.87 -7.01 13.32
CA ASP A 410 9.55 -7.55 13.63
C ASP A 410 9.15 -8.67 12.64
N LEU A 411 9.31 -8.43 11.32
CA LEU A 411 9.03 -9.42 10.27
C LEU A 411 9.84 -10.71 10.48
N LEU A 412 11.13 -10.56 10.77
CA LEU A 412 12.02 -11.71 11.00
C LEU A 412 11.70 -12.42 12.32
N SER A 413 11.32 -11.68 13.37
CA SER A 413 10.90 -12.26 14.66
C SER A 413 9.59 -13.03 14.53
N TRP A 414 8.65 -12.51 13.71
CA TRP A 414 7.42 -13.22 13.39
C TRP A 414 7.70 -14.48 12.58
N ALA A 415 8.58 -14.42 11.57
CA ALA A 415 8.98 -15.57 10.76
C ALA A 415 9.67 -16.66 11.60
N ASP A 416 10.48 -16.29 12.60
CA ASP A 416 11.17 -17.25 13.48
C ASP A 416 10.20 -18.16 14.28
N ARG A 417 8.93 -17.78 14.43
CA ARG A 417 7.91 -18.63 15.08
C ARG A 417 7.57 -19.89 14.29
N PHE A 418 7.84 -19.89 12.98
CA PHE A 418 7.65 -21.05 12.10
C PHE A 418 8.84 -22.04 12.10
N ARG A 419 9.84 -21.85 12.95
CA ARG A 419 10.98 -22.78 13.05
C ARG A 419 10.59 -24.26 13.23
N PRO A 420 9.50 -24.62 13.94
CA PRO A 420 9.11 -26.02 14.05
C PRO A 420 8.75 -26.69 12.73
N THR A 421 8.20 -25.93 11.78
CA THR A 421 7.73 -26.45 10.49
C THR A 421 8.58 -26.01 9.30
N MET A 422 9.40 -24.96 9.46
CA MET A 422 10.29 -24.45 8.40
C MET A 422 9.59 -24.28 7.05
N PRO A 423 8.52 -23.47 6.94
CA PRO A 423 7.76 -23.31 5.71
C PRO A 423 8.57 -22.64 4.60
N HIS A 424 8.05 -22.71 3.37
CA HIS A 424 8.51 -21.86 2.28
C HIS A 424 7.94 -20.45 2.41
N PHE A 425 8.82 -19.46 2.48
CA PHE A 425 8.42 -18.05 2.47
C PHE A 425 8.36 -17.52 1.03
N LEU A 426 7.20 -17.02 0.66
CA LEU A 426 6.92 -16.33 -0.60
C LEU A 426 6.80 -14.84 -0.25
N VAL A 427 7.86 -14.07 -0.57
CA VAL A 427 7.94 -12.67 -0.18
C VAL A 427 7.17 -11.82 -1.18
N VAL A 428 6.21 -11.05 -0.68
CA VAL A 428 5.27 -10.22 -1.45
C VAL A 428 5.17 -8.82 -0.83
N HIS A 429 4.36 -7.95 -1.39
CA HIS A 429 3.96 -6.66 -0.83
C HIS A 429 5.16 -5.83 -0.34
N GLY A 430 6.05 -5.46 -1.27
CA GLY A 430 7.23 -4.65 -1.01
C GLY A 430 7.94 -4.27 -2.29
N GLU A 431 8.63 -3.14 -2.26
CA GLU A 431 9.53 -2.74 -3.35
C GLU A 431 10.64 -3.78 -3.53
N SER A 432 11.19 -3.89 -4.75
CA SER A 432 12.16 -4.93 -5.10
C SER A 432 13.32 -5.03 -4.11
N GLU A 433 13.90 -3.90 -3.70
CA GLU A 433 15.03 -3.87 -2.75
C GLU A 433 14.63 -4.41 -1.36
N ALA A 434 13.45 -4.02 -0.86
CA ALA A 434 12.95 -4.46 0.44
C ALA A 434 12.63 -5.97 0.43
N ALA A 435 11.97 -6.45 -0.63
CA ALA A 435 11.63 -7.84 -0.81
C ALA A 435 12.88 -8.73 -0.92
N ASP A 436 13.86 -8.35 -1.74
CA ASP A 436 15.12 -9.09 -1.90
C ASP A 436 15.94 -9.12 -0.59
N SER A 437 15.95 -8.01 0.17
CA SER A 437 16.59 -7.92 1.48
C SER A 437 15.97 -8.88 2.50
N LEU A 438 14.62 -8.89 2.59
CA LEU A 438 13.90 -9.78 3.50
C LEU A 438 14.10 -11.25 3.12
N ALA A 439 13.97 -11.59 1.83
CA ALA A 439 14.19 -12.96 1.34
C ALA A 439 15.61 -13.45 1.65
N SER A 440 16.63 -12.60 1.47
CA SER A 440 18.00 -12.90 1.82
C SER A 440 18.18 -13.13 3.33
N ALA A 441 17.54 -12.30 4.17
CA ALA A 441 17.61 -12.45 5.62
C ALA A 441 16.92 -13.73 6.12
N LEU A 442 15.78 -14.11 5.53
CA LEU A 442 15.09 -15.37 5.81
C LEU A 442 15.97 -16.58 5.44
N ARG A 443 16.61 -16.57 4.27
CA ARG A 443 17.56 -17.62 3.85
C ARG A 443 18.75 -17.73 4.80
N THR A 444 19.30 -16.60 5.26
CA THR A 444 20.39 -16.59 6.25
C THR A 444 19.97 -17.23 7.57
N ARG A 445 18.67 -17.19 7.91
CA ARG A 445 18.09 -17.85 9.09
C ARG A 445 17.75 -19.33 8.86
N GLY A 446 18.02 -19.86 7.66
CA GLY A 446 17.82 -21.25 7.29
C GLY A 446 16.44 -21.57 6.70
N PHE A 447 15.58 -20.58 6.50
CA PHE A 447 14.32 -20.76 5.79
C PHE A 447 14.54 -20.81 4.27
N GLU A 448 13.68 -21.53 3.59
CA GLU A 448 13.55 -21.37 2.15
C GLU A 448 12.67 -20.14 1.87
N ALA A 449 13.17 -19.24 1.04
CA ALA A 449 12.49 -17.99 0.74
C ALA A 449 12.77 -17.54 -0.69
N CYS A 450 11.74 -17.10 -1.39
CA CYS A 450 11.85 -16.45 -2.69
C CYS A 450 10.94 -15.22 -2.76
N VAL A 451 11.31 -14.29 -3.64
CA VAL A 451 10.46 -13.14 -3.96
C VAL A 451 9.51 -13.56 -5.08
N ALA A 452 8.23 -13.30 -4.88
CA ALA A 452 7.22 -13.57 -5.90
C ALA A 452 7.31 -12.58 -7.07
N GLU A 453 7.02 -13.07 -8.27
CA GLU A 453 6.94 -12.26 -9.47
C GLU A 453 5.47 -12.12 -9.91
N ARG A 454 5.13 -11.03 -10.57
CA ARG A 454 3.79 -10.80 -11.08
C ARG A 454 3.41 -11.86 -12.13
N ASP A 455 2.18 -12.35 -12.07
CA ASP A 455 1.64 -13.42 -12.91
C ASP A 455 2.34 -14.79 -12.77
N GLN A 456 3.26 -14.93 -11.80
CA GLN A 456 3.87 -16.21 -11.46
C GLN A 456 2.82 -17.17 -10.90
N GLU A 457 2.95 -18.46 -11.24
CA GLU A 457 2.14 -19.56 -10.72
C GLU A 457 3.04 -20.56 -10.01
N ILE A 458 2.63 -21.00 -8.82
CA ILE A 458 3.37 -21.98 -8.01
C ILE A 458 2.47 -23.16 -7.71
N GLN A 459 2.94 -24.37 -8.03
CA GLN A 459 2.29 -25.61 -7.61
C GLN A 459 2.55 -25.83 -6.12
N LEU A 460 1.47 -25.90 -5.34
CA LEU A 460 1.54 -26.16 -3.92
C LEU A 460 1.52 -27.67 -3.68
N VAL A 461 2.50 -28.18 -2.95
CA VAL A 461 2.59 -29.58 -2.55
C VAL A 461 2.70 -29.67 -1.03
N PRO A 462 2.08 -30.71 -0.40
CA PRO A 462 2.25 -30.92 1.02
C PRO A 462 3.71 -31.15 1.36
N ARG A 463 4.15 -30.61 2.47
CA ARG A 463 5.49 -30.87 2.97
C ARG A 463 5.47 -32.15 3.82
N GLU A 464 6.19 -33.17 3.42
CA GLU A 464 6.46 -34.31 4.29
C GLU A 464 7.50 -33.92 5.34
N ALA A 465 7.21 -34.16 6.61
CA ALA A 465 8.12 -33.86 7.70
C ALA A 465 9.47 -34.53 7.48
N GLY A 466 10.50 -33.75 7.14
CA GLY A 466 11.88 -34.20 6.96
C GLY A 466 12.36 -34.43 5.51
N GLN A 467 11.52 -34.31 4.49
CA GLN A 467 11.96 -34.36 3.09
C GLN A 467 12.59 -33.05 2.63
N LYS A 468 13.81 -33.15 2.10
CA LYS A 468 14.44 -32.03 1.40
C LYS A 468 13.76 -31.84 0.06
N ILE A 469 13.48 -30.60 -0.31
CA ILE A 469 12.79 -30.15 -1.53
C ILE A 469 13.39 -30.72 -2.83
N SER A 470 14.65 -31.14 -2.84
CA SER A 470 15.32 -31.72 -4.02
C SER A 470 14.60 -32.96 -4.60
N GLU A 471 13.89 -33.73 -3.78
CA GLU A 471 13.20 -34.95 -4.27
C GLU A 471 11.79 -34.63 -4.83
N ALA A 472 11.03 -33.71 -4.22
CA ALA A 472 9.73 -33.28 -4.74
C ALA A 472 9.82 -32.50 -6.06
N LEU A 473 10.98 -31.87 -6.33
CA LEU A 473 11.26 -31.13 -7.54
C LEU A 473 11.58 -32.01 -8.76
N GLU A 474 12.09 -33.21 -8.56
CA GLU A 474 12.34 -34.16 -9.66
C GLU A 474 11.05 -34.75 -10.24
N GLU A 475 10.04 -34.99 -9.41
CA GLU A 475 8.73 -35.48 -9.88
C GLU A 475 7.89 -34.41 -10.60
N SER A 476 8.04 -33.12 -10.22
CA SER A 476 7.31 -32.00 -10.83
C SER A 476 7.84 -31.59 -12.21
N ARG A 477 9.08 -31.96 -12.58
CA ARG A 477 9.71 -31.61 -13.86
C ARG A 477 9.10 -32.31 -15.09
N ALA A 478 8.19 -33.26 -14.90
CA ALA A 478 7.59 -34.05 -15.99
C ALA A 478 6.30 -33.47 -16.58
N ALA A 479 5.74 -32.38 -16.03
CA ALA A 479 4.54 -31.73 -16.55
C ALA A 479 4.86 -30.31 -17.10
N PRO A 480 4.37 -29.91 -18.28
CA PRO A 480 4.59 -28.57 -18.78
C PRO A 480 3.73 -27.56 -18.03
N ARG A 481 4.42 -26.66 -17.26
CA ARG A 481 3.86 -25.51 -16.50
C ARG A 481 2.89 -25.86 -15.37
N PRO A 482 3.28 -25.66 -14.14
CA PRO A 482 3.72 -24.44 -13.45
C PRO A 482 5.20 -24.48 -13.03
N VAL A 483 5.78 -23.31 -12.78
CA VAL A 483 7.17 -23.16 -12.32
C VAL A 483 7.31 -23.81 -10.95
N SER A 484 8.31 -24.66 -10.75
CA SER A 484 8.58 -25.25 -9.44
C SER A 484 9.14 -24.19 -8.48
N ILE A 485 8.97 -24.38 -7.16
CA ILE A 485 9.49 -23.42 -6.16
C ILE A 485 10.99 -23.20 -6.30
N ALA A 486 11.77 -24.21 -6.73
CA ALA A 486 13.22 -24.06 -6.97
C ALA A 486 13.53 -23.13 -8.16
N GLU A 487 12.70 -23.14 -9.20
CA GLU A 487 12.84 -22.21 -10.33
C GLU A 487 12.37 -20.81 -9.95
N ALA A 488 11.29 -20.71 -9.16
CA ALA A 488 10.81 -19.45 -8.60
C ALA A 488 11.81 -18.81 -7.62
N CYS A 489 12.58 -19.63 -6.89
CA CYS A 489 13.58 -19.19 -5.90
C CYS A 489 15.02 -19.15 -6.43
N ALA A 490 15.27 -19.51 -7.71
CA ALA A 490 16.59 -19.39 -8.31
C ALA A 490 16.97 -17.91 -8.47
N PRO A 491 18.20 -17.50 -8.08
CA PRO A 491 18.64 -16.13 -8.33
C PRO A 491 18.69 -15.88 -9.84
N ALA A 492 18.18 -14.73 -10.28
CA ALA A 492 18.23 -14.31 -11.67
C ALA A 492 19.70 -14.29 -12.14
N ASP A 493 20.03 -15.06 -13.17
CA ASP A 493 21.35 -15.10 -13.76
C ASP A 493 21.48 -13.87 -14.69
N PRO A 494 22.44 -12.96 -14.48
CA PRO A 494 22.54 -11.71 -15.24
C PRO A 494 23.16 -11.86 -16.64
N GLY A 495 23.12 -13.05 -17.25
CA GLY A 495 23.75 -13.25 -18.54
C GLY A 495 23.29 -14.48 -19.30
N GLY A 496 22.24 -14.38 -20.06
CA GLY A 496 21.83 -15.41 -21.01
C GLY A 496 20.98 -14.88 -22.14
N ALA A 497 21.60 -14.58 -23.28
CA ALA A 497 20.87 -14.28 -24.52
C ALA A 497 20.12 -15.53 -24.98
N ALA A 498 18.78 -15.46 -25.03
CA ALA A 498 17.93 -16.52 -25.54
C ALA A 498 17.98 -16.55 -27.07
N THR A 499 18.40 -17.67 -27.62
CA THR A 499 18.19 -18.01 -29.03
C THR A 499 16.82 -18.64 -29.20
N GLU A 500 15.91 -17.97 -29.89
CA GLU A 500 14.62 -18.49 -30.33
C GLU A 500 14.79 -19.70 -31.26
N LYS A 501 14.03 -20.76 -31.00
CA LYS A 501 13.68 -21.77 -32.01
C LYS A 501 12.17 -21.83 -32.14
N GLU A 502 11.69 -21.41 -33.32
CA GLU A 502 10.32 -21.55 -33.79
C GLU A 502 9.86 -23.02 -33.79
N GLN A 503 8.67 -23.26 -33.26
CA GLN A 503 7.82 -24.38 -33.66
C GLN A 503 6.42 -23.83 -33.96
N THR A 504 6.03 -23.96 -35.22
CA THR A 504 4.76 -23.55 -35.84
C THR A 504 3.65 -24.53 -35.48
N GLU A 505 2.57 -24.07 -34.88
CA GLU A 505 1.26 -24.72 -34.93
C GLU A 505 0.20 -23.78 -35.50
N THR A 506 -0.56 -24.30 -36.45
CA THR A 506 -1.54 -23.58 -37.24
C THR A 506 -2.85 -23.35 -36.52
N VAL A 507 -3.23 -22.08 -36.31
CA VAL A 507 -4.55 -21.65 -35.83
C VAL A 507 -5.24 -20.77 -36.88
N GLN A 508 -6.54 -20.98 -37.07
CA GLN A 508 -7.36 -20.37 -38.12
C GLN A 508 -7.45 -18.84 -38.03
N PRO A 509 -7.55 -18.12 -39.16
CA PRO A 509 -7.39 -16.69 -39.23
C PRO A 509 -8.73 -15.94 -39.09
N GLY A 510 -9.07 -15.55 -37.89
CA GLY A 510 -10.28 -14.73 -37.66
C GLY A 510 -10.26 -13.86 -36.39
N ALA A 511 -9.71 -14.34 -35.30
CA ALA A 511 -9.68 -13.64 -34.01
C ALA A 511 -8.42 -12.77 -33.80
N LEU A 512 -7.31 -13.14 -34.40
CA LEU A 512 -5.97 -12.53 -34.23
C LEU A 512 -5.86 -11.05 -34.67
N LYS A 513 -6.68 -10.60 -35.63
CA LYS A 513 -6.56 -9.22 -36.16
C LYS A 513 -7.04 -8.11 -35.23
N ARG A 514 -7.77 -8.41 -34.14
CA ARG A 514 -8.28 -7.39 -33.21
C ARG A 514 -7.31 -7.19 -32.06
N ASP A 515 -6.69 -8.25 -31.59
CA ASP A 515 -5.73 -8.21 -30.47
C ASP A 515 -4.36 -7.67 -30.91
N GLU A 516 -3.89 -8.02 -32.10
CA GLU A 516 -2.67 -7.44 -32.68
C GLU A 516 -2.78 -5.92 -32.87
N ARG A 517 -3.94 -5.40 -33.33
CA ARG A 517 -4.14 -3.94 -33.46
C ARG A 517 -4.18 -3.23 -32.09
N ASN A 518 -4.65 -3.89 -31.07
CA ASN A 518 -4.65 -3.33 -29.70
C ASN A 518 -3.25 -3.37 -29.09
N ALA A 519 -2.52 -4.47 -29.23
CA ALA A 519 -1.14 -4.60 -28.80
C ALA A 519 -0.22 -3.58 -29.51
N GLU A 520 -0.39 -3.42 -30.81
CA GLU A 520 0.36 -2.42 -31.60
C GLU A 520 0.02 -0.98 -31.18
N LYS A 521 -1.24 -0.71 -30.83
CA LYS A 521 -1.68 0.60 -30.33
C LYS A 521 -1.13 0.91 -28.93
N HIS A 522 -1.03 -0.12 -28.05
CA HIS A 522 -0.41 0.00 -26.74
C HIS A 522 1.11 0.17 -26.83
N ALA A 523 1.78 -0.59 -27.67
CA ALA A 523 3.21 -0.44 -27.94
C ALA A 523 3.55 0.95 -28.50
N ARG A 524 2.77 1.47 -29.45
CA ARG A 524 2.95 2.83 -29.99
C ARG A 524 2.66 3.94 -28.96
N ARG A 525 1.76 3.70 -27.99
CA ARG A 525 1.52 4.64 -26.88
C ARG A 525 2.66 4.62 -25.86
N ALA A 526 3.15 3.45 -25.47
CA ALA A 526 4.31 3.29 -24.59
C ALA A 526 5.56 3.95 -25.20
N ASN A 527 5.81 3.71 -26.47
CA ASN A 527 6.94 4.31 -27.19
C ASN A 527 6.84 5.85 -27.25
N ARG A 528 5.66 6.43 -27.49
CA ARG A 528 5.46 7.89 -27.45
C ARG A 528 5.62 8.48 -26.05
N ARG A 529 5.29 7.74 -24.98
CA ARG A 529 5.53 8.19 -23.59
C ARG A 529 7.03 8.17 -23.27
N ALA A 530 7.73 7.09 -23.63
CA ALA A 530 9.18 6.97 -23.46
C ALA A 530 9.92 8.10 -24.20
N VAL A 531 9.54 8.39 -25.44
CA VAL A 531 10.12 9.50 -26.22
C VAL A 531 9.87 10.85 -25.53
N ARG A 532 8.67 11.13 -25.03
CA ARG A 532 8.39 12.38 -24.32
C ARG A 532 9.15 12.50 -22.99
N SER A 533 9.34 11.39 -22.27
CA SER A 533 10.15 11.39 -21.06
C SER A 533 11.62 11.67 -21.36
N LEU A 534 12.15 11.10 -22.45
CA LEU A 534 13.51 11.36 -22.91
C LEU A 534 13.70 12.82 -23.38
N GLU A 535 12.70 13.38 -24.09
CA GLU A 535 12.73 14.81 -24.49
C GLU A 535 12.72 15.71 -23.25
N ASN A 536 11.95 15.39 -22.21
CA ASN A 536 11.90 16.17 -20.97
C ASN A 536 13.22 16.09 -20.19
N ILE A 537 13.87 14.92 -20.18
CA ILE A 537 15.21 14.73 -19.58
C ILE A 537 16.26 15.53 -20.39
N ALA A 538 16.19 15.50 -21.71
CA ALA A 538 17.10 16.25 -22.57
C ALA A 538 16.96 17.78 -22.38
N ASP A 539 15.74 18.27 -22.15
CA ASP A 539 15.50 19.70 -21.86
C ASP A 539 16.04 20.10 -20.47
N GLN A 540 15.85 19.25 -19.45
CA GLN A 540 16.43 19.47 -18.11
C GLN A 540 17.96 19.45 -18.14
N MET A 541 18.55 18.56 -18.93
CA MET A 541 19.99 18.48 -19.08
C MET A 541 20.55 19.70 -19.81
N ARG A 542 19.85 20.25 -20.83
CA ARG A 542 20.24 21.51 -21.46
C ARG A 542 20.31 22.67 -20.46
N ASP A 543 19.33 22.78 -19.55
CA ASP A 543 19.32 23.79 -18.49
C ASP A 543 20.50 23.62 -17.52
N ILE A 544 20.92 22.38 -17.25
CA ILE A 544 22.11 22.09 -16.42
C ILE A 544 23.40 22.47 -17.18
N PHE A 545 23.48 22.18 -18.49
CA PHE A 545 24.63 22.57 -19.32
C PHE A 545 24.79 24.10 -19.42
N GLU A 546 23.69 24.83 -19.64
CA GLU A 546 23.72 26.30 -19.63
C GLU A 546 24.21 26.88 -18.29
N LYS A 547 23.81 26.25 -17.16
CA LYS A 547 24.30 26.61 -15.83
C LYS A 547 25.77 26.26 -15.62
N ALA A 548 26.25 25.15 -16.22
CA ALA A 548 27.65 24.77 -16.16
C ALA A 548 28.52 25.74 -16.97
N GLU A 549 28.08 26.18 -18.15
CA GLU A 549 28.77 27.17 -18.97
C GLU A 549 28.78 28.54 -18.32
N SER A 550 27.78 28.88 -17.52
CA SER A 550 27.75 30.14 -16.72
C SER A 550 28.63 30.11 -15.47
N GLY A 551 29.29 28.99 -15.17
CA GLY A 551 30.19 28.83 -14.01
C GLY A 551 29.47 28.53 -12.69
N GLU A 552 28.20 28.19 -12.72
CA GLU A 552 27.40 27.82 -11.54
C GLU A 552 27.59 26.34 -11.10
N VAL A 553 28.29 25.53 -11.91
CA VAL A 553 28.60 24.13 -11.62
C VAL A 553 30.10 23.94 -11.49
N SER A 554 30.55 23.11 -10.55
CA SER A 554 32.00 22.89 -10.31
C SER A 554 32.67 22.23 -11.52
N ALA A 555 33.92 22.62 -11.80
CA ALA A 555 34.72 22.10 -12.92
C ALA A 555 34.92 20.57 -12.86
N GLU A 556 34.77 19.93 -11.70
CA GLU A 556 34.86 18.49 -11.51
C GLU A 556 33.64 17.71 -12.07
N ALA A 557 32.49 18.39 -12.26
CA ALA A 557 31.28 17.78 -12.80
C ALA A 557 31.22 17.77 -14.34
N GLN A 558 32.05 18.58 -15.01
CA GLN A 558 32.01 18.74 -16.48
C GLN A 558 32.22 17.44 -17.26
N PRO A 559 33.19 16.55 -16.94
CA PRO A 559 33.36 15.29 -17.66
C PRO A 559 32.16 14.34 -17.54
N LEU A 560 31.43 14.43 -16.43
CA LEU A 560 30.24 13.60 -16.21
C LEU A 560 29.06 14.11 -17.05
N LEU A 561 28.91 15.42 -17.14
CA LEU A 561 27.90 16.08 -17.98
C LEU A 561 28.13 15.78 -19.45
N ASP A 562 29.38 15.85 -19.93
CA ASP A 562 29.75 15.55 -21.31
C ASP A 562 29.45 14.06 -21.67
N ALA A 563 29.72 13.11 -20.77
CA ALA A 563 29.40 11.70 -20.96
C ALA A 563 27.89 11.45 -21.03
N VAL A 564 27.11 12.11 -20.20
CA VAL A 564 25.64 12.00 -20.19
C VAL A 564 25.02 12.61 -21.45
N ALA A 565 25.56 13.73 -21.96
CA ALA A 565 25.12 14.34 -23.22
C ALA A 565 25.29 13.41 -24.41
N VAL A 566 26.44 12.74 -24.52
CA VAL A 566 26.72 11.77 -25.58
C VAL A 566 25.78 10.56 -25.50
N LEU A 567 25.46 10.08 -24.29
CA LEU A 567 24.54 8.96 -24.06
C LEU A 567 23.11 9.33 -24.47
N LEU A 568 22.62 10.50 -24.08
CA LEU A 568 21.28 11.00 -24.43
C LEU A 568 21.11 11.19 -25.93
N ASP A 569 22.11 11.73 -26.61
CA ASP A 569 22.07 11.94 -28.07
C ASP A 569 22.04 10.59 -28.81
N SER A 570 22.79 9.60 -28.35
CA SER A 570 22.77 8.23 -28.86
C SER A 570 21.42 7.53 -28.70
N ILE A 571 20.74 7.73 -27.55
CA ILE A 571 19.42 7.16 -27.27
C ILE A 571 18.32 7.85 -28.09
N LEU A 572 18.35 9.19 -28.19
CA LEU A 572 17.40 9.97 -28.98
C LEU A 572 17.51 9.68 -30.48
N HIS A 573 18.72 9.46 -31.00
CA HIS A 573 18.92 9.04 -32.39
C HIS A 573 18.36 7.65 -32.70
N ARG A 574 18.49 6.69 -31.78
CA ARG A 574 17.89 5.34 -31.93
C ARG A 574 16.38 5.35 -31.84
N SER A 575 15.79 6.14 -30.93
CA SER A 575 14.33 6.21 -30.74
C SER A 575 13.59 6.96 -31.86
N ARG A 576 14.29 7.67 -32.76
CA ARG A 576 13.71 8.33 -33.97
C ARG A 576 13.84 7.49 -35.23
N ALA A 577 14.61 6.40 -35.20
CA ALA A 577 14.85 5.52 -36.30
C ALA A 577 13.90 4.28 -36.33
N ASP A 578 13.23 3.99 -35.22
CA ASP A 578 12.15 2.99 -35.05
C ASP A 578 10.78 3.73 -34.97
#